data_2ef03e2f2a73f05acb55e475549188bb
#
_entry.id   2ef03e2f2a73f05acb55e475549188bb
#
_cell.length_a   1.000
_cell.length_b   1.000
_cell.length_c   1.000
_cell.angle_alpha   90.00
_cell.angle_beta   90.00
_cell.angle_gamma   90.00
#
_symmetry.space_group_name_H-M   'P 1'
#
loop_
_entity.id
_entity.type
_entity.pdbx_description
1 polymer ?
#
loop_
_entity_poly.entity_id
_entity_poly.type
_entity_poly.pdbx_seq_one_letter_code
_entity_poly.pdbx_strand_id
1 'polypeptide(L)'
;MERSNARRDEKHILDQGIEVARSRHGIFLSQQKYILNLLKETRMLGCKAIDNPIEQNVKLGEDHNSLIVEKGRYLQLVGRLIYLSHTRPDIAHAVNVVSQFMHLPRETHMKAVHRILCYLKSS
;
A
#
# COMPACT_ATOMS: atom_id res chain seq x y z
N MET A 1 -24.27 13.73 -4.53
CA MET A 1 -24.18 14.33 -4.73
C MET A 1 -24.05 14.96 -5.49
N GLU A 2 -24.11 15.15 -6.09
CA GLU A 2 -23.92 15.79 -6.79
C GLU A 2 -24.06 16.72 -6.98
N ARG A 3 -23.79 17.06 -7.01
CA ARG A 3 -23.91 18.11 -7.11
C ARG A 3 -23.62 18.81 -8.06
N SER A 4 -23.46 18.53 -8.99
CA SER A 4 -23.04 19.41 -9.83
C SER A 4 -23.99 20.36 -10.05
N ASN A 5 -23.77 21.41 -9.92
CA ASN A 5 -24.64 22.47 -10.10
C ASN A 5 -24.15 23.34 -11.14
N ALA A 6 -24.99 23.70 -12.04
CA ALA A 6 -24.65 24.61 -13.11
C ALA A 6 -24.18 25.93 -12.61
N ARG A 7 -24.74 26.35 -11.51
CA ARG A 7 -24.31 27.62 -10.95
C ARG A 7 -22.88 27.69 -10.57
N ARG A 8 -22.23 26.54 -10.53
CA ARG A 8 -20.83 26.51 -10.16
C ARG A 8 -19.91 26.63 -11.33
N ASP A 9 -20.43 26.76 -12.53
CA ASP A 9 -19.56 26.67 -13.69
C ASP A 9 -18.45 27.65 -13.67
N GLU A 10 -18.72 28.93 -13.54
CA GLU A 10 -17.68 29.93 -13.57
C GLU A 10 -16.86 29.94 -12.29
N LYS A 11 -17.56 29.96 -11.17
CA LYS A 11 -16.85 29.98 -9.90
C LYS A 11 -16.04 28.72 -9.72
N HIS A 12 -16.59 27.59 -10.16
CA HIS A 12 -15.92 26.33 -10.05
C HIS A 12 -14.63 26.33 -10.87
N ILE A 13 -14.66 26.91 -12.06
CA ILE A 13 -13.47 26.98 -12.89
C ILE A 13 -12.40 27.81 -12.19
N LEU A 14 -12.77 28.93 -11.60
CA LEU A 14 -11.81 29.76 -10.89
C LEU A 14 -11.22 29.06 -9.68
N ASP A 15 -12.03 28.29 -8.96
CA ASP A 15 -11.58 27.65 -7.74
C ASP A 15 -11.05 26.26 -7.97
N GLN A 16 -11.16 25.75 -9.17
CA GLN A 16 -10.84 24.35 -9.46
C GLN A 16 -9.40 23.99 -9.10
N GLY A 17 -8.47 24.85 -9.37
CA GLY A 17 -7.07 24.61 -9.06
C GLY A 17 -6.86 24.45 -7.56
N ILE A 18 -7.53 25.27 -6.77
CA ILE A 18 -7.39 25.22 -5.31
C ILE A 18 -8.03 23.95 -4.76
N GLU A 19 -9.21 23.58 -5.29
CA GLU A 19 -9.88 22.38 -4.83
C GLU A 19 -9.10 21.12 -5.18
N VAL A 20 -8.50 21.07 -6.36
CA VAL A 20 -7.69 19.93 -6.76
C VAL A 20 -6.48 19.81 -5.84
N ALA A 21 -5.83 20.92 -5.53
CA ALA A 21 -4.69 20.90 -4.63
C ALA A 21 -5.08 20.44 -3.24
N ARG A 22 -6.21 20.87 -2.74
CA ARG A 22 -6.71 20.44 -1.43
C ARG A 22 -7.05 18.95 -1.43
N SER A 23 -7.67 18.46 -2.51
CA SER A 23 -7.98 17.05 -2.64
C SER A 23 -6.72 16.21 -2.63
N ARG A 24 -5.72 16.62 -3.38
CA ARG A 24 -4.46 15.87 -3.42
C ARG A 24 -3.79 15.87 -2.06
N HIS A 25 -3.81 17.00 -1.38
CA HIS A 25 -3.24 17.08 -0.04
C HIS A 25 -3.99 16.21 0.94
N GLY A 26 -5.32 16.23 0.88
CA GLY A 26 -6.15 15.38 1.73
C GLY A 26 -5.93 13.90 1.46
N ILE A 27 -5.80 13.51 0.19
CA ILE A 27 -5.51 12.14 -0.17
C ILE A 27 -4.15 11.72 0.37
N PHE A 28 -3.15 12.59 0.23
CA PHE A 28 -1.83 12.31 0.75
C PHE A 28 -1.86 12.08 2.26
N LEU A 29 -2.52 12.97 3.00
CA LEU A 29 -2.62 12.83 4.45
C LEU A 29 -3.38 11.56 4.85
N SER A 30 -4.44 11.23 4.12
CA SER A 30 -5.19 10.01 4.38
C SER A 30 -4.34 8.77 4.15
N GLN A 31 -3.52 8.77 3.12
CA GLN A 31 -2.63 7.65 2.84
C GLN A 31 -1.56 7.52 3.92
N GLN A 32 -0.99 8.64 4.36
CA GLN A 32 -0.01 8.61 5.43
C GLN A 32 -0.60 8.02 6.71
N LYS A 33 -1.81 8.43 7.05
CA LYS A 33 -2.49 7.91 8.22
C LYS A 33 -2.77 6.42 8.07
N TYR A 34 -3.20 6.01 6.88
CA TYR A 34 -3.50 4.61 6.60
C TYR A 34 -2.24 3.76 6.77
N ILE A 35 -1.12 4.23 6.22
CA ILE A 35 0.15 3.53 6.35
C ILE A 35 0.59 3.43 7.80
N LEU A 36 0.49 4.52 8.55
CA LEU A 36 0.85 4.52 9.96
C LEU A 36 0.00 3.55 10.77
N ASN A 37 -1.30 3.54 10.50
CA ASN A 37 -2.19 2.61 11.18
C ASN A 37 -1.84 1.16 10.85
N LEU A 38 -1.52 0.91 9.59
CA LEU A 38 -1.13 -0.43 9.16
C LEU A 38 0.16 -0.87 9.84
N LEU A 39 1.13 0.02 9.95
CA LEU A 39 2.38 -0.28 10.65
C LEU A 39 2.14 -0.55 12.13
N LYS A 40 1.22 0.18 12.75
CA LYS A 40 0.87 -0.07 14.14
C LYS A 40 0.24 -1.44 14.33
N GLU A 41 -0.70 -1.79 13.47
CA GLU A 41 -1.39 -3.07 13.55
C GLU A 41 -0.43 -4.23 13.37
N THR A 42 0.57 -4.07 12.53
CA THR A 42 1.54 -5.13 12.27
C THR A 42 2.74 -5.05 13.20
N ARG A 43 2.78 -4.06 14.09
CA ARG A 43 3.87 -3.84 15.02
C ARG A 43 5.19 -3.57 14.32
N MET A 44 5.12 -2.85 13.21
CA MET A 44 6.30 -2.57 12.39
C MET A 44 6.70 -1.10 12.39
N LEU A 45 6.20 -0.32 13.37
CA LEU A 45 6.60 1.09 13.46
C LEU A 45 8.11 1.25 13.66
N GLY A 46 8.76 0.28 14.28
CA GLY A 46 10.18 0.35 14.56
C GLY A 46 11.07 -0.28 13.51
N CYS A 47 10.53 -0.71 12.37
CA CYS A 47 11.36 -1.36 11.37
C CYS A 47 12.31 -0.36 10.71
N LYS A 48 13.44 -0.86 10.22
CA LYS A 48 14.41 -0.02 9.55
C LYS A 48 13.90 0.50 8.23
N ALA A 49 14.34 1.69 7.88
CA ALA A 49 14.05 2.25 6.57
C ALA A 49 14.67 1.35 5.48
N ILE A 50 13.93 1.15 4.43
CA ILE A 50 14.34 0.30 3.31
C ILE A 50 14.15 1.08 2.02
N ASP A 51 15.15 1.03 1.15
CA ASP A 51 15.12 1.80 -0.08
C ASP A 51 14.30 1.16 -1.19
N ASN A 52 14.16 -0.16 -1.17
CA ASN A 52 13.45 -0.88 -2.23
C ASN A 52 12.35 -1.75 -1.64
N PRO A 53 11.15 -1.75 -2.24
CA PRO A 53 10.07 -2.57 -1.71
C PRO A 53 10.25 -4.06 -1.95
N ILE A 54 11.17 -4.44 -2.84
CA ILE A 54 11.44 -5.85 -3.11
C ILE A 54 12.92 -6.00 -3.39
N GLU A 55 13.52 -7.10 -2.90
CA GLU A 55 14.91 -7.36 -3.18
C GLU A 55 15.06 -7.92 -4.58
N GLN A 56 16.04 -7.41 -5.31
CA GLN A 56 16.22 -7.79 -6.70
C GLN A 56 16.68 -9.22 -6.86
N ASN A 57 17.42 -9.74 -5.91
CA ASN A 57 18.02 -11.07 -6.02
C ASN A 57 17.22 -12.16 -5.34
N VAL A 58 16.08 -11.82 -4.73
CA VAL A 58 15.26 -12.80 -4.05
C VAL A 58 14.27 -13.40 -5.05
N LYS A 59 14.26 -14.70 -5.14
CA LYS A 59 13.29 -15.41 -5.94
C LYS A 59 12.21 -15.90 -5.00
N LEU A 60 11.04 -15.31 -5.10
CA LEU A 60 9.90 -15.76 -4.34
C LEU A 60 9.17 -16.78 -5.19
N GLY A 61 9.47 -18.03 -5.00
CA GLY A 61 8.75 -19.09 -5.65
C GLY A 61 7.95 -19.84 -4.63
N GLU A 62 7.48 -21.03 -5.02
CA GLU A 62 6.86 -21.88 -4.06
C GLU A 62 7.94 -22.37 -3.12
N ASP A 63 7.77 -22.07 -1.85
CA ASP A 63 8.73 -22.43 -0.84
C ASP A 63 8.11 -23.53 0.00
N HIS A 64 8.66 -24.73 -0.12
CA HIS A 64 8.14 -25.87 0.61
C HIS A 64 8.86 -26.11 1.93
N ASN A 65 9.87 -25.32 2.22
CA ASN A 65 10.70 -25.51 3.39
C ASN A 65 10.35 -24.63 4.57
N SER A 66 9.72 -23.48 4.32
CA SER A 66 9.39 -22.60 5.42
C SER A 66 7.96 -22.88 5.93
N LEU A 67 7.67 -22.34 7.08
CA LEU A 67 6.37 -22.57 7.71
C LEU A 67 5.27 -21.85 6.96
N ILE A 68 4.08 -22.45 6.99
CA ILE A 68 2.88 -21.84 6.45
C ILE A 68 2.42 -20.79 7.44
N VAL A 69 2.09 -19.60 6.94
CA VAL A 69 1.57 -18.55 7.81
C VAL A 69 0.04 -18.56 7.75
N GLU A 70 -0.57 -17.85 8.68
CA GLU A 70 -2.01 -17.76 8.75
C GLU A 70 -2.55 -17.02 7.53
N LYS A 71 -3.36 -17.72 6.74
CA LYS A 71 -3.79 -17.24 5.43
C LYS A 71 -4.63 -15.97 5.51
N GLY A 72 -5.56 -15.91 6.47
CA GLY A 72 -6.42 -14.75 6.61
C GLY A 72 -5.65 -13.47 6.84
N ARG A 73 -4.62 -13.55 7.69
CA ARG A 73 -3.78 -12.40 7.96
C ARG A 73 -3.00 -11.97 6.70
N TYR A 74 -2.45 -12.93 5.98
CA TYR A 74 -1.72 -12.64 4.75
C TYR A 74 -2.65 -11.98 3.72
N LEU A 75 -3.83 -12.55 3.53
CA LEU A 75 -4.81 -11.99 2.58
C LEU A 75 -5.20 -10.56 2.97
N GLN A 76 -5.39 -10.33 4.26
CA GLN A 76 -5.78 -9.00 4.73
C GLN A 76 -4.67 -7.98 4.46
N LEU A 77 -3.43 -8.34 4.77
CA LEU A 77 -2.31 -7.42 4.54
C LEU A 77 -2.09 -7.15 3.07
N VAL A 78 -2.12 -8.20 2.24
CA VAL A 78 -1.94 -8.02 0.80
C VAL A 78 -3.08 -7.20 0.23
N GLY A 79 -4.31 -7.42 0.68
CA GLY A 79 -5.44 -6.61 0.24
C GLY A 79 -5.24 -5.14 0.50
N ARG A 80 -4.73 -4.79 1.67
CA ARG A 80 -4.44 -3.39 2.00
C ARG A 80 -3.32 -2.83 1.14
N LEU A 81 -2.31 -3.65 0.82
CA LEU A 81 -1.24 -3.22 -0.05
C LEU A 81 -1.70 -3.03 -1.48
N ILE A 82 -2.60 -3.89 -1.95
CA ILE A 82 -3.20 -3.72 -3.27
C ILE A 82 -3.92 -2.37 -3.34
N TYR A 83 -4.67 -2.03 -2.30
CA TYR A 83 -5.37 -0.75 -2.24
C TYR A 83 -4.38 0.42 -2.35
N LEU A 84 -3.28 0.36 -1.59
CA LEU A 84 -2.27 1.41 -1.65
C LEU A 84 -1.58 1.48 -3.00
N SER A 85 -1.40 0.34 -3.66
CA SER A 85 -0.69 0.31 -4.94
C SER A 85 -1.43 1.09 -6.03
N HIS A 86 -2.72 1.33 -5.88
CA HIS A 86 -3.47 2.11 -6.86
C HIS A 86 -2.98 3.55 -6.94
N THR A 87 -2.43 4.07 -5.86
CA THR A 87 -1.92 5.43 -5.84
C THR A 87 -0.41 5.49 -5.58
N ARG A 88 0.22 4.34 -5.38
CA ARG A 88 1.65 4.24 -5.14
C ARG A 88 2.27 3.26 -6.14
N PRO A 89 2.51 3.72 -7.37
CA PRO A 89 3.05 2.80 -8.40
C PRO A 89 4.42 2.24 -8.05
N ASP A 90 5.15 2.87 -7.15
CA ASP A 90 6.44 2.37 -6.72
C ASP A 90 6.37 1.02 -6.00
N ILE A 91 5.22 0.67 -5.43
CA ILE A 91 5.07 -0.64 -4.77
C ILE A 91 4.28 -1.62 -5.63
N ALA A 92 3.76 -1.20 -6.78
CA ALA A 92 2.85 -2.03 -7.57
C ALA A 92 3.47 -3.37 -7.97
N HIS A 93 4.73 -3.37 -8.38
CA HIS A 93 5.37 -4.61 -8.79
C HIS A 93 5.53 -5.57 -7.60
N ALA A 94 6.01 -5.04 -6.47
CA ALA A 94 6.20 -5.87 -5.28
C ALA A 94 4.88 -6.44 -4.79
N VAL A 95 3.83 -5.64 -4.81
CA VAL A 95 2.50 -6.09 -4.39
C VAL A 95 1.99 -7.18 -5.33
N ASN A 96 2.22 -7.01 -6.63
CA ASN A 96 1.82 -8.02 -7.60
C ASN A 96 2.53 -9.35 -7.32
N VAL A 97 3.80 -9.29 -6.98
CA VAL A 97 4.56 -10.51 -6.68
C VAL A 97 3.98 -11.23 -5.47
N VAL A 98 3.78 -10.51 -4.35
CA VAL A 98 3.29 -11.17 -3.14
C VAL A 98 1.84 -11.65 -3.27
N SER A 99 1.06 -11.03 -4.17
CA SER A 99 -0.32 -11.44 -4.36
C SER A 99 -0.42 -12.81 -5.04
N GLN A 100 0.63 -13.27 -5.66
CA GLN A 100 0.63 -14.57 -6.33
C GLN A 100 0.64 -15.74 -5.35
N PHE A 101 0.92 -15.48 -4.07
CA PHE A 101 1.04 -16.55 -3.07
C PHE A 101 -0.08 -16.52 -2.05
N MET A 102 -1.23 -15.96 -2.43
CA MET A 102 -2.34 -15.80 -1.49
C MET A 102 -3.03 -17.11 -1.14
N HIS A 103 -2.89 -18.15 -1.97
CA HIS A 103 -3.55 -19.41 -1.72
C HIS A 103 -2.83 -20.28 -0.69
N LEU A 104 -1.51 -20.16 -0.59
CA LEU A 104 -0.72 -20.90 0.40
C LEU A 104 0.51 -20.09 0.78
N PRO A 105 0.32 -19.04 1.59
CA PRO A 105 1.44 -18.16 1.94
C PRO A 105 2.36 -18.81 2.97
N ARG A 106 3.64 -18.56 2.79
CA ARG A 106 4.68 -19.06 3.69
C ARG A 106 5.42 -17.91 4.31
N GLU A 107 6.32 -18.21 5.25
CA GLU A 107 7.08 -17.18 5.95
C GLU A 107 7.86 -16.28 5.00
N THR A 108 8.43 -16.87 3.94
CA THR A 108 9.19 -16.06 2.98
C THR A 108 8.30 -15.04 2.29
N HIS A 109 7.06 -15.43 1.99
CA HIS A 109 6.10 -14.51 1.38
C HIS A 109 5.69 -13.42 2.36
N MET A 110 5.49 -13.79 3.62
CA MET A 110 5.14 -12.81 4.65
C MET A 110 6.29 -11.84 4.88
N LYS A 111 7.54 -12.32 4.83
CA LYS A 111 8.69 -11.43 4.96
C LYS A 111 8.73 -10.41 3.83
N ALA A 112 8.34 -10.83 2.61
CA ALA A 112 8.27 -9.90 1.49
C ALA A 112 7.20 -8.85 1.72
N VAL A 113 6.06 -9.23 2.29
CA VAL A 113 5.00 -8.28 2.66
C VAL A 113 5.53 -7.29 3.70
N HIS A 114 6.22 -7.78 4.72
CA HIS A 114 6.79 -6.91 5.74
C HIS A 114 7.82 -5.94 5.16
N ARG A 115 8.57 -6.39 4.16
CA ARG A 115 9.53 -5.52 3.49
C ARG A 115 8.84 -4.35 2.80
N ILE A 116 7.71 -4.62 2.14
CA ILE A 116 6.93 -3.55 1.50
C ILE A 116 6.45 -2.55 2.55
N LEU A 117 6.00 -3.03 3.71
CA LEU A 117 5.56 -2.16 4.79
C LEU A 117 6.70 -1.28 5.31
N CYS A 118 7.89 -1.84 5.48
CA CYS A 118 9.04 -1.05 5.93
C CYS A 118 9.44 -0.01 4.88
N TYR A 119 9.33 -0.35 3.61
CA TYR A 119 9.58 0.61 2.53
C TYR A 119 8.59 1.77 2.61
N LEU A 120 7.31 1.46 2.83
CA LEU A 120 6.29 2.49 2.92
C LEU A 120 6.53 3.44 4.09
N LYS A 121 7.11 2.92 5.17
CA LYS A 121 7.41 3.75 6.33
C LYS A 121 8.41 4.85 5.97
N SER A 122 9.37 4.54 5.13
CA SER A 122 10.47 5.46 4.83
C SER A 122 10.21 6.35 3.61
N SER A 123 9.13 6.14 2.91
CA SER A 123 8.89 6.90 1.66
C SER A 123 7.82 8.00 1.77
#